data_5d31fa93415e5a852988165714e9b2ba
#
_entry.id   5d31fa93415e5a852988165714e9b2ba
#
_cell.length_a   1.000
_cell.length_b   1.000
_cell.length_c   1.000
_cell.angle_alpha   90.00
_cell.angle_beta   90.00
_cell.angle_gamma   90.00
#
_symmetry.space_group_name_H-M   'P 1'
#
loop_
_entity.id
_entity.type
_entity.pdbx_description
1 polymer ?
#
loop_
_entity_poly.entity_id
_entity_poly.type
_entity_poly.pdbx_seq_one_letter_code
_entity_poly.pdbx_strand_id
1 'polypeptide(L)'
;MNKFLWPLVGFVALVILLAVGLNLNPRDVPSPLVGKPAASFSLPVLGADRKFGPEDMKGKVWMLNVWASWCVSCRAEHPILVDLGRKNIVPVVGLNYKEVRGDGETDMSKTDAATEEKLARERAAKWLSRHGDPYALSVLDLDGRVGIDYGVYGVPETYIIDKAGIIRMKHTGPVTPDDLSKKILPLVAELNK
;
A
#
# COMPACT_ATOMS: atom_id res chain seq x y z
N MET A 1 -43.66 36.48 10.54
CA MET A 1 -42.50 35.56 10.64
C MET A 1 -42.12 35.14 9.23
N ASN A 2 -40.88 35.40 8.83
CA ASN A 2 -40.43 35.21 7.43
C ASN A 2 -40.40 33.70 7.08
N LYS A 3 -41.33 33.24 6.24
CA LYS A 3 -41.39 31.84 5.77
C LYS A 3 -40.09 31.36 5.07
N PHE A 4 -39.18 32.28 4.72
CA PHE A 4 -37.87 31.98 4.15
C PHE A 4 -36.76 31.82 5.18
N LEU A 5 -37.01 32.19 6.47
CA LEU A 5 -35.98 32.09 7.51
C LEU A 5 -35.59 30.63 7.82
N TRP A 6 -36.57 29.76 7.92
CA TRP A 6 -36.32 28.34 8.20
C TRP A 6 -35.51 27.60 7.13
N PRO A 7 -35.81 27.76 5.82
CA PRO A 7 -34.97 27.21 4.77
C PRO A 7 -33.55 27.79 4.77
N LEU A 8 -33.41 29.09 5.07
CA LEU A 8 -32.08 29.72 5.16
C LEU A 8 -31.27 29.17 6.34
N VAL A 9 -31.87 28.99 7.49
CA VAL A 9 -31.19 28.40 8.67
C VAL A 9 -30.78 26.94 8.36
N GLY A 10 -31.65 26.15 7.73
CA GLY A 10 -31.32 24.80 7.30
C GLY A 10 -30.18 24.75 6.29
N PHE A 11 -30.14 25.67 5.34
CA PHE A 11 -29.05 25.77 4.37
C PHE A 11 -27.71 26.14 5.05
N VAL A 12 -27.70 27.13 5.93
CA VAL A 12 -26.50 27.52 6.68
C VAL A 12 -26.00 26.37 7.55
N ALA A 13 -26.89 25.66 8.25
CA ALA A 13 -26.54 24.50 9.04
C ALA A 13 -25.91 23.39 8.18
N LEU A 14 -26.47 23.13 7.00
CA LEU A 14 -25.93 22.17 6.04
C LEU A 14 -24.52 22.58 5.55
N VAL A 15 -24.32 23.85 5.21
CA VAL A 15 -23.01 24.37 4.78
C VAL A 15 -21.96 24.21 5.88
N ILE A 16 -22.32 24.52 7.12
CA ILE A 16 -21.41 24.34 8.27
C ILE A 16 -21.06 22.86 8.45
N LEU A 17 -22.05 21.98 8.39
CA LEU A 17 -21.85 20.53 8.53
C LEU A 17 -20.94 19.97 7.42
N LEU A 18 -21.13 20.42 6.18
CA LEU A 18 -20.27 20.05 5.06
C LEU A 18 -18.85 20.60 5.22
N ALA A 19 -18.70 21.84 5.64
CA ALA A 19 -17.40 22.46 5.90
C ALA A 19 -16.62 21.73 7.00
N VAL A 20 -17.30 21.33 8.08
CA VAL A 20 -16.70 20.50 9.13
C VAL A 20 -16.35 19.11 8.59
N GLY A 21 -17.27 18.48 7.86
CA GLY A 21 -17.04 17.14 7.29
C GLY A 21 -15.86 17.09 6.31
N LEU A 22 -15.69 18.12 5.49
CA LEU A 22 -14.55 18.22 4.54
C LEU A 22 -13.20 18.44 5.23
N ASN A 23 -13.18 18.97 6.45
CA ASN A 23 -11.96 19.11 7.26
C ASN A 23 -11.59 17.83 8.03
N LEU A 24 -12.49 16.85 8.10
CA LEU A 24 -12.18 15.56 8.69
C LEU A 24 -11.29 14.77 7.74
N ASN A 25 -10.18 14.25 8.26
CA ASN A 25 -9.26 13.43 7.46
C ASN A 25 -9.77 11.98 7.39
N PRO A 26 -10.28 11.49 6.26
CA PRO A 26 -10.80 10.12 6.14
C PRO A 26 -9.70 9.05 6.25
N ARG A 27 -8.42 9.46 6.25
CA ARG A 27 -7.27 8.54 6.40
C ARG A 27 -7.03 8.12 7.85
N ASP A 28 -7.64 8.80 8.81
CA ASP A 28 -7.45 8.52 10.25
C ASP A 28 -8.37 7.42 10.80
N VAL A 29 -9.14 6.73 9.93
CA VAL A 29 -9.94 5.58 10.37
C VAL A 29 -9.01 4.40 10.63
N PRO A 30 -8.94 3.89 11.87
CA PRO A 30 -8.11 2.74 12.18
C PRO A 30 -8.52 1.52 11.33
N SER A 31 -7.55 0.90 10.67
CA SER A 31 -7.84 -0.33 9.92
C SER A 31 -8.22 -1.45 10.88
N PRO A 32 -9.29 -2.21 10.60
CA PRO A 32 -9.68 -3.36 11.41
C PRO A 32 -8.64 -4.50 11.39
N LEU A 33 -7.61 -4.39 10.55
CA LEU A 33 -6.52 -5.36 10.46
C LEU A 33 -5.37 -5.06 11.43
N VAL A 34 -5.30 -3.86 11.99
CA VAL A 34 -4.29 -3.53 13.01
C VAL A 34 -4.56 -4.37 14.26
N GLY A 35 -3.51 -5.02 14.76
CA GLY A 35 -3.57 -5.97 15.87
C GLY A 35 -3.91 -7.40 15.45
N LYS A 36 -4.16 -7.65 14.15
CA LYS A 36 -4.43 -9.01 13.63
C LYS A 36 -3.20 -9.58 12.91
N PRO A 37 -3.11 -10.92 12.82
CA PRO A 37 -2.09 -11.57 12.00
C PRO A 37 -2.16 -11.09 10.55
N ALA A 38 -1.00 -10.89 9.94
CA ALA A 38 -0.87 -10.66 8.51
C ALA A 38 -1.46 -11.87 7.76
N ALA A 39 -2.29 -11.62 6.76
CA ALA A 39 -2.88 -12.69 5.97
C ALA A 39 -1.76 -13.49 5.28
N SER A 40 -1.86 -14.82 5.35
CA SER A 40 -0.88 -15.71 4.72
C SER A 40 -1.04 -15.70 3.21
N PHE A 41 0.08 -15.71 2.50
CA PHE A 41 0.11 -15.88 1.05
C PHE A 41 1.39 -16.61 0.62
N SER A 42 1.41 -17.06 -0.63
CA SER A 42 2.59 -17.64 -1.27
C SER A 42 2.62 -17.18 -2.72
N LEU A 43 3.31 -16.08 -2.99
CA LEU A 43 3.35 -15.41 -4.28
C LEU A 43 4.71 -15.56 -4.96
N PRO A 44 4.76 -15.57 -6.33
CA PRO A 44 6.02 -15.61 -7.06
C PRO A 44 6.83 -14.33 -6.85
N VAL A 45 8.13 -14.49 -6.65
CA VAL A 45 9.08 -13.38 -6.50
C VAL A 45 9.46 -12.83 -7.87
N LEU A 46 9.49 -11.51 -7.99
CA LEU A 46 9.99 -10.81 -9.16
C LEU A 46 11.50 -11.06 -9.31
N GLY A 47 11.92 -11.55 -10.49
CA GLY A 47 13.34 -11.79 -10.76
C GLY A 47 13.94 -13.08 -10.16
N ALA A 48 13.13 -13.94 -9.53
CA ALA A 48 13.59 -15.20 -8.98
C ALA A 48 12.57 -16.34 -9.19
N ASP A 49 13.06 -17.55 -9.37
CA ASP A 49 12.22 -18.75 -9.45
C ASP A 49 11.98 -19.34 -8.06
N ARG A 50 11.27 -18.55 -7.24
CA ARG A 50 10.83 -18.96 -5.91
C ARG A 50 9.56 -18.19 -5.51
N LYS A 51 8.88 -18.71 -4.51
CA LYS A 51 7.76 -18.01 -3.86
C LYS A 51 8.21 -17.40 -2.54
N PHE A 52 7.43 -16.45 -2.06
CA PHE A 52 7.61 -15.79 -0.77
C PHE A 52 6.26 -15.61 -0.09
N GLY A 53 6.26 -15.66 1.23
CA GLY A 53 5.12 -15.36 2.10
C GLY A 53 5.54 -14.74 3.42
N PRO A 54 4.58 -14.27 4.26
CA PRO A 54 4.86 -13.65 5.55
C PRO A 54 5.66 -14.53 6.52
N GLU A 55 5.54 -15.85 6.37
CA GLU A 55 6.28 -16.83 7.18
C GLU A 55 7.81 -16.69 7.05
N ASP A 56 8.30 -16.25 5.87
CA ASP A 56 9.72 -16.02 5.61
C ASP A 56 10.27 -14.81 6.39
N MET A 57 9.38 -13.99 6.96
CA MET A 57 9.73 -12.81 7.75
C MET A 57 9.54 -13.01 9.25
N LYS A 58 9.19 -14.20 9.71
CA LYS A 58 9.07 -14.47 11.15
C LYS A 58 10.32 -14.07 11.92
N GLY A 59 10.14 -13.47 13.07
CA GLY A 59 11.23 -12.96 13.91
C GLY A 59 11.82 -11.62 13.47
N LYS A 60 11.31 -11.02 12.40
CA LYS A 60 11.75 -9.71 11.90
C LYS A 60 10.61 -8.72 11.88
N VAL A 61 10.89 -7.46 12.18
CA VAL A 61 10.00 -6.35 11.85
C VAL A 61 10.21 -6.00 10.39
N TRP A 62 9.14 -5.84 9.62
CA TRP A 62 9.23 -5.57 8.19
C TRP A 62 8.06 -4.71 7.69
N MET A 63 8.25 -4.13 6.52
CA MET A 63 7.23 -3.35 5.83
C MET A 63 6.72 -4.12 4.61
N LEU A 64 5.40 -4.13 4.41
CA LEU A 64 4.77 -4.52 3.15
C LEU A 64 4.26 -3.25 2.48
N ASN A 65 4.79 -2.92 1.31
CA ASN A 65 4.33 -1.78 0.51
C ASN A 65 3.63 -2.30 -0.74
N VAL A 66 2.37 -1.89 -0.90
CA VAL A 66 1.53 -2.28 -2.04
C VAL A 66 1.68 -1.24 -3.14
N TRP A 67 2.11 -1.66 -4.31
CA TRP A 67 2.47 -0.78 -5.41
C TRP A 67 2.15 -1.36 -6.79
N ALA A 68 2.18 -0.52 -7.81
CA ALA A 68 2.11 -0.95 -9.21
C ALA A 68 2.83 0.07 -10.11
N SER A 69 3.28 -0.33 -11.29
CA SER A 69 3.97 0.56 -12.23
C SER A 69 3.06 1.64 -12.82
N TRP A 70 1.77 1.33 -12.98
CA TRP A 70 0.74 2.26 -13.45
C TRP A 70 0.28 3.27 -12.39
N CYS A 71 0.66 3.09 -11.13
CA CYS A 71 0.19 3.91 -10.01
C CYS A 71 0.96 5.24 -9.94
N VAL A 72 0.30 6.34 -10.26
CA VAL A 72 0.89 7.69 -10.22
C VAL A 72 1.30 8.09 -8.79
N SER A 73 0.47 7.79 -7.79
CA SER A 73 0.74 8.11 -6.38
C SER A 73 1.92 7.29 -5.82
N CYS A 74 2.13 6.06 -6.30
CA CYS A 74 3.28 5.25 -5.93
C CYS A 74 4.59 5.90 -6.38
N ARG A 75 4.59 6.59 -7.52
CA ARG A 75 5.76 7.34 -8.00
C ARG A 75 6.14 8.49 -7.06
N ALA A 76 5.15 9.09 -6.39
CA ALA A 76 5.40 10.20 -5.47
C ALA A 76 6.15 9.76 -4.19
N GLU A 77 5.83 8.57 -3.64
CA GLU A 77 6.52 8.03 -2.46
C GLU A 77 7.83 7.32 -2.76
N HIS A 78 8.01 6.87 -4.01
CA HIS A 78 9.09 5.97 -4.39
C HIS A 78 10.51 6.46 -4.04
N PRO A 79 10.90 7.74 -4.24
CA PRO A 79 12.21 8.24 -3.83
C PRO A 79 12.47 8.10 -2.32
N ILE A 80 11.41 8.23 -1.50
CA ILE A 80 11.48 8.10 -0.04
C ILE A 80 11.75 6.63 0.33
N LEU A 81 11.05 5.70 -0.34
CA LEU A 81 11.27 4.27 -0.15
C LEU A 81 12.66 3.84 -0.62
N VAL A 82 13.16 4.37 -1.73
CA VAL A 82 14.52 4.10 -2.23
C VAL A 82 15.57 4.55 -1.22
N ASP A 83 15.42 5.73 -0.62
CA ASP A 83 16.30 6.20 0.44
C ASP A 83 16.23 5.31 1.69
N LEU A 84 15.01 4.89 2.09
CA LEU A 84 14.82 3.96 3.20
C LEU A 84 15.48 2.59 2.94
N GLY A 85 15.30 2.03 1.74
CA GLY A 85 15.90 0.77 1.33
C GLY A 85 17.44 0.82 1.36
N ARG A 86 18.03 1.92 0.89
CA ARG A 86 19.49 2.14 0.94
C ARG A 86 20.02 2.19 2.38
N LYS A 87 19.25 2.76 3.30
CA LYS A 87 19.62 2.83 4.73
C LYS A 87 19.48 1.49 5.45
N ASN A 88 18.79 0.53 4.85
CA ASN A 88 18.56 -0.82 5.39
C ASN A 88 18.10 -0.85 6.86
N ILE A 89 17.23 0.11 7.25
CA ILE A 89 16.71 0.24 8.62
C ILE A 89 15.66 -0.83 8.89
N VAL A 90 14.84 -1.15 7.90
CA VAL A 90 13.78 -2.13 7.95
C VAL A 90 13.63 -2.77 6.56
N PRO A 91 13.53 -4.10 6.45
CA PRO A 91 13.28 -4.73 5.16
C PRO A 91 11.91 -4.31 4.62
N VAL A 92 11.89 -3.86 3.38
CA VAL A 92 10.66 -3.50 2.66
C VAL A 92 10.38 -4.57 1.62
N VAL A 93 9.22 -5.19 1.69
CA VAL A 93 8.70 -6.14 0.68
C VAL A 93 7.69 -5.42 -0.18
N GLY A 94 7.88 -5.45 -1.48
CA GLY A 94 6.94 -4.91 -2.46
C GLY A 94 5.85 -5.93 -2.81
N LEU A 95 4.58 -5.59 -2.62
CA LEU A 95 3.45 -6.33 -3.18
C LEU A 95 3.02 -5.63 -4.47
N ASN A 96 3.45 -6.15 -5.61
CA ASN A 96 3.07 -5.61 -6.92
C ASN A 96 1.63 -6.05 -7.24
N TYR A 97 0.71 -5.10 -7.16
CA TYR A 97 -0.73 -5.33 -7.15
C TYR A 97 -1.35 -5.11 -8.52
N LYS A 98 -1.93 -6.18 -9.08
CA LYS A 98 -2.69 -6.13 -10.35
C LYS A 98 -1.96 -5.38 -11.45
N GLU A 99 -0.69 -5.68 -11.67
CA GLU A 99 0.19 -4.95 -12.58
C GLU A 99 -0.38 -4.80 -13.99
N VAL A 100 -1.05 -5.84 -14.48
CA VAL A 100 -1.69 -5.87 -15.79
C VAL A 100 -3.19 -5.57 -15.69
N ARG A 101 -3.89 -6.24 -14.76
CA ARG A 101 -5.35 -6.08 -14.58
C ARG A 101 -5.76 -4.71 -14.09
N GLY A 102 -4.86 -4.00 -13.40
CA GLY A 102 -5.14 -2.69 -12.82
C GLY A 102 -4.78 -1.52 -13.72
N ASP A 103 -4.11 -1.75 -14.86
CA ASP A 103 -3.66 -0.69 -15.76
C ASP A 103 -4.81 -0.02 -16.54
N GLY A 104 -5.96 -0.69 -16.68
CA GLY A 104 -7.13 -0.21 -17.42
C GLY A 104 -6.96 -0.22 -18.95
N GLU A 105 -5.81 -0.69 -19.47
CA GLU A 105 -5.46 -0.65 -20.89
C GLU A 105 -5.43 -2.05 -21.52
N THR A 106 -5.04 -3.08 -20.73
CA THR A 106 -4.86 -4.44 -21.23
C THR A 106 -6.19 -5.19 -21.33
N ASP A 107 -6.49 -5.73 -22.51
CA ASP A 107 -7.66 -6.59 -22.75
C ASP A 107 -7.45 -7.98 -22.13
N MET A 108 -7.93 -8.14 -20.90
CA MET A 108 -7.80 -9.39 -20.16
C MET A 108 -8.57 -10.56 -20.78
N SER A 109 -9.55 -10.31 -21.66
CA SER A 109 -10.27 -11.39 -22.38
C SER A 109 -9.40 -12.11 -23.41
N LYS A 110 -8.28 -11.46 -23.80
CA LYS A 110 -7.31 -11.98 -24.79
C LYS A 110 -5.97 -12.33 -24.15
N THR A 111 -5.85 -12.23 -22.84
CA THR A 111 -4.58 -12.42 -22.12
C THR A 111 -4.69 -13.68 -21.26
N ASP A 112 -3.92 -14.72 -21.58
CA ASP A 112 -3.82 -15.90 -20.72
C ASP A 112 -2.92 -15.64 -19.51
N ALA A 113 -2.97 -16.55 -18.53
CA ALA A 113 -2.24 -16.39 -17.26
C ALA A 113 -0.70 -16.31 -17.45
N ALA A 114 -0.15 -17.04 -18.42
CA ALA A 114 1.29 -17.02 -18.68
C ALA A 114 1.73 -15.71 -19.31
N THR A 115 0.95 -15.18 -20.23
CA THR A 115 1.17 -13.87 -20.86
C THR A 115 1.00 -12.74 -19.81
N GLU A 116 -0.01 -12.84 -18.95
CA GLU A 116 -0.21 -11.87 -17.87
C GLU A 116 1.00 -11.84 -16.93
N GLU A 117 1.46 -12.99 -16.45
CA GLU A 117 2.62 -13.06 -15.56
C GLU A 117 3.88 -12.51 -16.22
N LYS A 118 4.12 -12.86 -17.49
CA LYS A 118 5.25 -12.34 -18.26
C LYS A 118 5.22 -10.82 -18.37
N LEU A 119 4.07 -10.25 -18.75
CA LEU A 119 3.90 -8.81 -18.87
C LEU A 119 4.09 -8.11 -17.52
N ALA A 120 3.54 -8.68 -16.44
CA ALA A 120 3.69 -8.14 -15.09
C ALA A 120 5.16 -8.10 -14.68
N ARG A 121 5.91 -9.19 -14.90
CA ARG A 121 7.34 -9.25 -14.60
C ARG A 121 8.14 -8.22 -15.39
N GLU A 122 7.90 -8.11 -16.69
CA GLU A 122 8.59 -7.17 -17.55
C GLU A 122 8.32 -5.71 -17.16
N ARG A 123 7.05 -5.35 -16.90
CA ARG A 123 6.65 -3.99 -16.51
C ARG A 123 7.21 -3.60 -15.16
N ALA A 124 7.01 -4.44 -14.14
CA ALA A 124 7.50 -4.21 -12.80
C ALA A 124 9.03 -4.08 -12.78
N ALA A 125 9.76 -5.00 -13.41
CA ALA A 125 11.22 -4.96 -13.49
C ALA A 125 11.73 -3.71 -14.23
N LYS A 126 11.10 -3.36 -15.37
CA LYS A 126 11.43 -2.16 -16.13
C LYS A 126 11.20 -0.88 -15.31
N TRP A 127 10.12 -0.84 -14.54
CA TRP A 127 9.81 0.31 -13.71
C TRP A 127 10.83 0.48 -12.57
N LEU A 128 11.13 -0.60 -11.83
CA LEU A 128 12.13 -0.60 -10.77
C LEU A 128 13.54 -0.27 -11.29
N SER A 129 13.94 -0.80 -12.44
CA SER A 129 15.24 -0.49 -13.04
C SER A 129 15.39 0.99 -13.41
N ARG A 130 14.28 1.66 -13.76
CA ARG A 130 14.26 3.07 -14.14
C ARG A 130 14.22 4.02 -12.95
N HIS A 131 13.51 3.64 -11.88
CA HIS A 131 13.24 4.51 -10.73
C HIS A 131 14.05 4.13 -9.47
N GLY A 132 14.82 3.03 -9.52
CA GLY A 132 15.50 2.43 -8.38
C GLY A 132 14.61 1.35 -7.72
N ASP A 133 15.24 0.36 -7.06
CA ASP A 133 14.53 -0.70 -6.34
C ASP A 133 14.70 -0.50 -4.83
N PRO A 134 13.62 -0.15 -4.10
CA PRO A 134 13.65 0.02 -2.64
C PRO A 134 13.48 -1.29 -1.89
N TYR A 135 13.08 -2.36 -2.59
CA TYR A 135 12.57 -3.58 -1.98
C TYR A 135 13.68 -4.60 -1.73
N ALA A 136 13.63 -5.26 -0.57
CA ALA A 136 14.43 -6.47 -0.33
C ALA A 136 14.03 -7.58 -1.33
N LEU A 137 12.76 -7.61 -1.69
CA LEU A 137 12.17 -8.37 -2.79
C LEU A 137 10.79 -7.80 -3.14
N SER A 138 10.32 -8.08 -4.35
CA SER A 138 8.93 -7.84 -4.75
C SER A 138 8.23 -9.13 -5.10
N VAL A 139 6.96 -9.26 -4.76
CA VAL A 139 6.09 -10.38 -5.13
C VAL A 139 4.96 -9.90 -6.03
N LEU A 140 4.42 -10.80 -6.86
CA LEU A 140 3.42 -10.48 -7.87
C LEU A 140 2.05 -11.00 -7.44
N ASP A 141 1.15 -10.07 -7.09
CA ASP A 141 -0.27 -10.32 -6.81
C ASP A 141 -1.09 -10.01 -8.07
N LEU A 142 -1.02 -10.95 -9.04
CA LEU A 142 -1.56 -10.75 -10.39
C LEU A 142 -3.08 -10.54 -10.38
N ASP A 143 -3.80 -11.36 -9.64
CA ASP A 143 -5.27 -11.28 -9.52
C ASP A 143 -5.74 -10.32 -8.43
N GLY A 144 -4.84 -9.85 -7.57
CA GLY A 144 -5.12 -8.92 -6.49
C GLY A 144 -5.78 -9.55 -5.27
N ARG A 145 -5.77 -10.88 -5.16
CA ARG A 145 -6.41 -11.58 -4.05
C ARG A 145 -5.73 -11.28 -2.71
N VAL A 146 -4.40 -11.24 -2.69
CA VAL A 146 -3.66 -10.89 -1.47
C VAL A 146 -3.95 -9.45 -1.06
N GLY A 147 -4.00 -8.53 -2.01
CA GLY A 147 -4.43 -7.16 -1.70
C GLY A 147 -5.83 -7.09 -1.07
N ILE A 148 -6.78 -7.92 -1.55
CA ILE A 148 -8.12 -8.02 -0.95
C ILE A 148 -8.03 -8.52 0.50
N ASP A 149 -7.25 -9.57 0.77
CA ASP A 149 -7.08 -10.14 2.12
C ASP A 149 -6.42 -9.13 3.09
N TYR A 150 -5.57 -8.24 2.58
CA TYR A 150 -5.00 -7.10 3.31
C TYR A 150 -5.92 -5.88 3.34
N GLY A 151 -7.12 -5.96 2.77
CA GLY A 151 -8.08 -4.86 2.73
C GLY A 151 -7.54 -3.65 1.97
N VAL A 152 -6.83 -3.85 0.87
CA VAL A 152 -6.31 -2.79 0.00
C VAL A 152 -7.48 -2.12 -0.70
N TYR A 153 -7.66 -0.83 -0.46
CA TYR A 153 -8.66 0.00 -1.14
C TYR A 153 -8.12 0.63 -2.42
N GLY A 154 -6.80 0.81 -2.47
CA GLY A 154 -6.10 1.39 -3.59
C GLY A 154 -4.59 1.40 -3.33
N VAL A 155 -3.82 1.77 -4.34
CA VAL A 155 -2.36 1.85 -4.23
C VAL A 155 -1.91 3.32 -4.23
N PRO A 156 -0.88 3.67 -3.42
CA PRO A 156 -0.11 2.81 -2.53
C PRO A 156 -0.73 2.63 -1.15
N GLU A 157 -0.42 1.52 -0.49
CA GLU A 157 -0.66 1.29 0.92
C GLU A 157 0.57 0.63 1.56
N THR A 158 0.84 0.95 2.83
CA THR A 158 2.01 0.42 3.55
C THR A 158 1.60 -0.18 4.89
N TYR A 159 2.09 -1.36 5.18
CA TYR A 159 1.85 -2.09 6.42
C TYR A 159 3.16 -2.27 7.18
N ILE A 160 3.12 -2.07 8.50
CA ILE A 160 4.22 -2.44 9.41
C ILE A 160 3.80 -3.70 10.13
N ILE A 161 4.63 -4.74 10.03
CA ILE A 161 4.36 -6.06 10.58
C ILE A 161 5.49 -6.40 11.56
N ASP A 162 5.12 -6.86 12.76
CA ASP A 162 6.08 -7.16 13.81
C ASP A 162 6.71 -8.55 13.69
N LYS A 163 7.61 -8.87 14.63
CA LYS A 163 8.32 -10.17 14.72
C LYS A 163 7.39 -11.38 14.85
N ALA A 164 6.19 -11.19 15.40
CA ALA A 164 5.17 -12.23 15.54
C ALA A 164 4.26 -12.36 14.29
N GLY A 165 4.44 -11.50 13.28
CA GLY A 165 3.61 -11.45 12.09
C GLY A 165 2.30 -10.69 12.28
N ILE A 166 2.21 -9.83 13.31
CA ILE A 166 1.01 -9.02 13.59
C ILE A 166 1.13 -7.67 12.89
N ILE A 167 0.08 -7.24 12.21
CA ILE A 167 0.00 -5.90 11.60
C ILE A 167 -0.10 -4.87 12.73
N ARG A 168 0.87 -3.96 12.81
CA ARG A 168 0.94 -2.90 13.82
C ARG A 168 0.52 -1.54 13.31
N MET A 169 0.64 -1.32 12.01
CA MET A 169 0.19 -0.10 11.34
C MET A 169 -0.28 -0.42 9.92
N LYS A 170 -1.30 0.29 9.47
CA LYS A 170 -1.67 0.44 8.06
C LYS A 170 -1.64 1.91 7.72
N HIS A 171 -0.86 2.29 6.73
CA HIS A 171 -0.83 3.63 6.15
C HIS A 171 -1.47 3.59 4.76
N THR A 172 -2.45 4.43 4.51
CA THR A 172 -3.16 4.52 3.24
C THR A 172 -2.73 5.76 2.47
N GLY A 173 -2.37 5.59 1.22
CA GLY A 173 -1.81 6.63 0.36
C GLY A 173 -0.29 6.71 0.41
N PRO A 174 0.31 7.68 -0.31
CA PRO A 174 1.76 7.79 -0.42
C PRO A 174 2.41 8.16 0.92
N VAL A 175 3.48 7.44 1.26
CA VAL A 175 4.31 7.75 2.43
C VAL A 175 5.01 9.08 2.20
N THR A 176 4.84 10.00 3.14
CA THR A 176 5.55 11.30 3.14
C THR A 176 6.79 11.25 4.05
N PRO A 177 7.73 12.22 3.92
CA PRO A 177 8.85 12.33 4.86
C PRO A 177 8.39 12.48 6.32
N ASP A 178 7.28 13.16 6.55
CA ASP A 178 6.66 13.32 7.87
C ASP A 178 6.10 12.01 8.41
N ASP A 179 5.37 11.24 7.59
CA ASP A 179 4.87 9.93 8.00
C ASP A 179 6.01 8.96 8.32
N LEU A 180 7.07 8.97 7.48
CA LEU A 180 8.24 8.15 7.72
C LEU A 180 8.92 8.51 9.05
N SER A 181 9.22 9.80 9.27
CA SER A 181 10.00 10.25 10.43
C SER A 181 9.21 10.27 11.74
N LYS A 182 7.91 10.61 11.69
CA LYS A 182 7.09 10.81 12.89
C LYS A 182 6.26 9.60 13.29
N LYS A 183 5.97 8.68 12.36
CA LYS A 183 5.09 7.53 12.60
C LYS A 183 5.80 6.19 12.37
N ILE A 184 6.35 5.98 11.16
CA ILE A 184 6.86 4.67 10.73
C ILE A 184 8.15 4.31 11.45
N LEU A 185 9.19 5.15 11.37
CA LEU A 185 10.49 4.84 11.97
C LEU A 185 10.45 4.73 13.50
N PRO A 186 9.72 5.58 14.24
CA PRO A 186 9.55 5.40 15.69
C PRO A 186 8.90 4.06 16.03
N LEU A 187 7.85 3.65 15.31
CA LEU A 187 7.19 2.37 15.52
C LEU A 187 8.12 1.19 15.21
N VAL A 188 8.86 1.25 14.09
CA VAL A 188 9.85 0.21 13.74
C VAL A 188 10.92 0.08 14.83
N ALA A 189 11.41 1.21 15.36
CA ALA A 189 12.39 1.21 16.44
C ALA A 189 11.83 0.61 17.75
N GLU A 190 10.56 0.88 18.06
CA GLU A 190 9.87 0.29 19.21
C GLU A 190 9.71 -1.22 19.07
N LEU A 191 9.26 -1.70 17.90
CA LEU A 191 9.02 -3.12 17.63
C LEU A 191 10.31 -3.96 17.54
N ASN A 192 11.46 -3.32 17.34
CA ASN A 192 12.77 -3.98 17.30
C ASN A 192 13.41 -4.18 18.68
N LYS A 193 12.90 -3.46 19.70
CA LYS A 193 13.36 -3.67 21.10
C LYS A 193 12.97 -5.06 21.60
#